data_26bd710c40df37d118782f87abe3ca9b
#
_entry.id   26bd710c40df37d118782f87abe3ca9b
#
_cell.length_a   1.000
_cell.length_b   1.000
_cell.length_c   1.000
_cell.angle_alpha   90.00
_cell.angle_beta   90.00
_cell.angle_gamma   90.00
#
_symmetry.space_group_name_H-M   'P 1'
#
loop_
_entity.id
_entity.type
_entity.pdbx_description
1 polymer ?
#
loop_
_entity_poly.entity_id
_entity_poly.type
_entity_poly.pdbx_seq_one_letter_code
_entity_poly.pdbx_strand_id
1 'polypeptide(L)'
;MSGSRITSLEALDVRFPTSRTLAGSDAMNTAPDYSATYVVLRTDRADGLTGHGLTFTTGRGNEVVVAAANALRPLIVGRTLEETARDMGAFWRDITGDSQLRWIGPDKGAMHLATAAVVNAVWDLWAKAEGKPVWKLLVDMTPAELVRCVAFRYITDAITPDEALEILRRLEPTKREREAEMRRTGFPAYTTSAGWLGYSDEKLRALCREAVNQGWTHVKMKVGRDIDDDMRRARIAREVLGRERRLMMDANQVWDVGEAIANTKRLAEFDPYWMEEPTSPDDVLGHAAIAKAIAPIRVATGEHCQNRVIFKQLLQAKAIGFCQVDACRLGGVNEVLAVLLMAAKFGVPVCPHAGGVGLCEYVQHISLVDYIAVSGSLEDRVLEYVDHLHEHFVDPVTIKGGRYMPPVKPGYSIEMKAESLREYAFPGGAAWRS
;
A
#
# COMPACT_ATOMS: atom_id res chain seq x y z
N MET A 1 26.37 -16.33 20.19
CA MET A 1 26.36 -16.24 18.71
C MET A 1 26.50 -14.78 18.38
N SER A 2 27.48 -14.39 17.55
CA SER A 2 27.58 -13.01 17.08
C SER A 2 26.31 -12.68 16.29
N GLY A 3 25.63 -11.59 16.66
CA GLY A 3 24.38 -11.17 16.00
C GLY A 3 24.63 -10.85 14.53
N SER A 4 23.59 -10.99 13.69
CA SER A 4 23.66 -10.64 12.25
C SER A 4 23.76 -9.12 12.09
N ARG A 5 24.96 -8.62 11.77
CA ARG A 5 25.21 -7.17 11.61
C ARG A 5 24.91 -6.73 10.18
N ILE A 6 24.18 -5.64 10.03
CA ILE A 6 23.98 -4.98 8.74
C ILE A 6 25.29 -4.28 8.35
N THR A 7 25.90 -4.71 7.26
CA THR A 7 27.22 -4.23 6.80
C THR A 7 27.10 -3.17 5.72
N SER A 8 26.03 -3.17 4.95
CA SER A 8 25.79 -2.14 3.92
C SER A 8 24.31 -1.90 3.66
N LEU A 9 24.02 -0.69 3.17
CA LEU A 9 22.77 -0.28 2.57
C LEU A 9 23.09 0.23 1.16
N GLU A 10 22.46 -0.36 0.15
CA GLU A 10 22.52 0.07 -1.23
C GLU A 10 21.13 0.55 -1.66
N ALA A 11 21.04 1.74 -2.25
CA ALA A 11 19.78 2.29 -2.77
C ALA A 11 19.91 2.47 -4.29
N LEU A 12 19.00 1.88 -5.05
CA LEU A 12 18.98 1.83 -6.51
C LEU A 12 17.78 2.60 -7.05
N ASP A 13 17.97 3.28 -8.19
CA ASP A 13 16.91 3.89 -8.98
C ASP A 13 16.48 2.90 -10.06
N VAL A 14 15.28 2.33 -9.90
CA VAL A 14 14.72 1.34 -10.83
C VAL A 14 13.45 1.93 -11.44
N ARG A 15 13.37 2.03 -12.77
CA ARG A 15 12.23 2.63 -13.47
C ARG A 15 11.75 1.75 -14.62
N PHE A 16 10.44 1.61 -14.72
CA PHE A 16 9.73 0.85 -15.76
C PHE A 16 9.02 1.82 -16.70
N PRO A 17 9.22 1.76 -18.04
CA PRO A 17 8.67 2.72 -18.97
C PRO A 17 7.17 2.49 -19.26
N THR A 18 6.34 2.51 -18.20
CA THR A 18 4.90 2.26 -18.29
C THR A 18 4.15 3.36 -19.02
N SER A 19 4.71 4.57 -19.12
CA SER A 19 4.18 5.66 -19.94
C SER A 19 4.00 5.29 -21.41
N ARG A 20 4.82 4.36 -21.94
CA ARG A 20 4.74 3.90 -23.33
C ARG A 20 3.44 3.15 -23.65
N THR A 21 2.78 2.57 -22.66
CA THR A 21 1.55 1.79 -22.78
C THR A 21 0.35 2.43 -22.10
N LEU A 22 0.55 3.58 -21.45
CA LEU A 22 -0.43 4.26 -20.58
C LEU A 22 -0.91 3.41 -19.38
N ALA A 23 -0.19 2.36 -19.02
CA ALA A 23 -0.48 1.59 -17.81
C ALA A 23 -0.30 2.48 -16.57
N GLY A 24 -1.31 2.53 -15.71
CA GLY A 24 -1.32 3.41 -14.57
C GLY A 24 -1.72 4.86 -14.84
N SER A 25 -2.17 5.20 -16.06
CA SER A 25 -2.59 6.56 -16.41
C SER A 25 -3.90 6.94 -15.72
N ASP A 26 -3.92 8.11 -15.08
CA ASP A 26 -5.05 8.69 -14.37
C ASP A 26 -5.20 10.19 -14.69
N ALA A 27 -6.11 10.88 -13.97
CA ALA A 27 -6.40 12.30 -14.23
C ALA A 27 -5.26 13.25 -13.86
N MET A 28 -4.44 12.89 -12.85
CA MET A 28 -3.29 13.68 -12.39
C MET A 28 -1.98 13.19 -13.00
N ASN A 29 -1.84 11.88 -13.18
CA ASN A 29 -0.63 11.21 -13.69
C ASN A 29 -0.91 10.66 -15.08
N THR A 30 -0.79 11.50 -16.11
CA THR A 30 -1.17 11.13 -17.48
C THR A 30 -0.19 10.21 -18.20
N ALA A 31 1.08 10.17 -17.76
CA ALA A 31 2.14 9.37 -18.35
C ALA A 31 3.18 8.95 -17.27
N PRO A 32 2.80 8.13 -16.29
CA PRO A 32 3.71 7.70 -15.25
C PRO A 32 4.70 6.66 -15.77
N ASP A 33 5.96 6.77 -15.33
CA ASP A 33 6.93 5.67 -15.40
C ASP A 33 7.03 5.04 -14.00
N TYR A 34 6.36 3.94 -13.77
CA TYR A 34 6.36 3.27 -12.47
C TYR A 34 7.79 2.96 -12.04
N SER A 35 8.15 3.41 -10.86
CA SER A 35 9.53 3.39 -10.41
C SER A 35 9.61 2.98 -8.95
N ALA A 36 10.79 2.52 -8.56
CA ALA A 36 11.10 2.19 -7.19
C ALA A 36 12.45 2.76 -6.78
N THR A 37 12.50 3.44 -5.62
CA THR A 37 13.74 3.49 -4.87
C THR A 37 13.87 2.14 -4.17
N TYR A 38 14.77 1.31 -4.69
CA TYR A 38 14.96 -0.07 -4.24
C TYR A 38 16.16 -0.17 -3.30
N VAL A 39 15.94 -0.71 -2.10
CA VAL A 39 16.95 -0.82 -1.04
C VAL A 39 17.35 -2.28 -0.85
N VAL A 40 18.66 -2.52 -0.79
CA VAL A 40 19.26 -3.81 -0.43
C VAL A 40 20.13 -3.62 0.82
N LEU A 41 19.80 -4.38 1.87
CA LEU A 41 20.62 -4.51 3.08
C LEU A 41 21.42 -5.80 3.01
N ARG A 42 22.75 -5.71 3.25
CA ARG A 42 23.62 -6.89 3.34
C ARG A 42 24.04 -7.10 4.78
N THR A 43 24.30 -8.35 5.15
CA THR A 43 24.74 -8.72 6.49
C THR A 43 26.12 -9.40 6.45
N ASP A 44 26.74 -9.56 7.61
CA ASP A 44 27.97 -10.33 7.81
C ASP A 44 27.71 -11.84 7.98
N ARG A 45 26.50 -12.31 7.75
CA ARG A 45 26.14 -13.74 7.82
C ARG A 45 26.81 -14.52 6.71
N ALA A 46 27.32 -15.72 7.06
CA ALA A 46 27.99 -16.61 6.12
C ALA A 46 27.07 -17.14 5.01
N ASP A 47 25.74 -17.17 5.24
CA ASP A 47 24.75 -17.56 4.26
C ASP A 47 24.40 -16.45 3.25
N GLY A 48 24.98 -15.26 3.40
CA GLY A 48 24.77 -14.13 2.51
C GLY A 48 23.37 -13.51 2.62
N LEU A 49 22.67 -13.68 3.75
CA LEU A 49 21.31 -13.18 3.96
C LEU A 49 21.22 -11.67 3.68
N THR A 50 20.25 -11.30 2.82
CA THR A 50 19.98 -9.92 2.43
C THR A 50 18.53 -9.55 2.72
N GLY A 51 18.30 -8.27 3.06
CA GLY A 51 16.96 -7.70 3.17
C GLY A 51 16.68 -6.76 1.99
N HIS A 52 15.47 -6.83 1.47
CA HIS A 52 15.02 -6.04 0.33
C HIS A 52 13.82 -5.18 0.70
N GLY A 53 13.79 -3.95 0.22
CA GLY A 53 12.66 -3.05 0.40
C GLY A 53 12.60 -2.04 -0.72
N LEU A 54 11.43 -1.47 -0.94
CA LEU A 54 11.27 -0.40 -1.91
C LEU A 54 10.26 0.63 -1.43
N THR A 55 10.29 1.79 -2.08
CA THR A 55 9.17 2.72 -2.11
C THR A 55 8.84 3.06 -3.55
N PHE A 56 7.54 3.19 -3.81
CA PHE A 56 7.00 3.48 -5.13
C PHE A 56 7.07 4.97 -5.46
N THR A 57 7.41 5.28 -6.71
CA THR A 57 7.32 6.60 -7.34
C THR A 57 6.86 6.47 -8.79
N THR A 58 6.60 7.60 -9.45
CA THR A 58 6.08 7.64 -10.83
C THR A 58 7.09 8.17 -11.85
N GLY A 59 8.39 8.01 -11.56
CA GLY A 59 9.49 8.34 -12.49
C GLY A 59 10.36 9.48 -12.01
N ARG A 60 10.15 10.67 -12.54
CA ARG A 60 10.97 11.85 -12.23
C ARG A 60 10.93 12.17 -10.72
N GLY A 61 12.10 12.41 -10.12
CA GLY A 61 12.26 12.63 -8.69
C GLY A 61 12.58 11.38 -7.88
N ASN A 62 12.58 10.18 -8.48
CA ASN A 62 13.00 8.97 -7.79
C ASN A 62 14.44 9.07 -7.28
N GLU A 63 15.31 9.75 -8.01
CA GLU A 63 16.69 10.06 -7.61
C GLU A 63 16.79 10.86 -6.31
N VAL A 64 15.79 11.70 -5.97
CA VAL A 64 15.72 12.42 -4.70
C VAL A 64 15.44 11.45 -3.55
N VAL A 65 14.58 10.46 -3.78
CA VAL A 65 14.27 9.42 -2.78
C VAL A 65 15.48 8.50 -2.57
N VAL A 66 16.22 8.17 -3.64
CA VAL A 66 17.50 7.43 -3.53
C VAL A 66 18.52 8.19 -2.68
N ALA A 67 18.65 9.50 -2.88
CA ALA A 67 19.52 10.35 -2.04
C ALA A 67 19.06 10.35 -0.58
N ALA A 68 17.75 10.42 -0.33
CA ALA A 68 17.17 10.34 1.01
C ALA A 68 17.43 8.97 1.69
N ALA A 69 17.33 7.86 0.95
CA ALA A 69 17.66 6.52 1.47
C ALA A 69 19.16 6.42 1.86
N ASN A 70 20.03 7.02 1.05
CA ASN A 70 21.47 7.10 1.38
C ASN A 70 21.73 7.95 2.63
N ALA A 71 20.95 8.99 2.89
CA ALA A 71 21.06 9.80 4.10
C ALA A 71 20.71 9.01 5.38
N LEU A 72 19.87 7.97 5.29
CA LEU A 72 19.55 7.07 6.40
C LEU A 72 20.66 6.03 6.69
N ARG A 73 21.61 5.80 5.77
CA ARG A 73 22.64 4.76 5.90
C ARG A 73 23.40 4.79 7.23
N PRO A 74 23.83 5.94 7.78
CA PRO A 74 24.55 5.98 9.05
C PRO A 74 23.71 5.51 10.26
N LEU A 75 22.39 5.54 10.14
CA LEU A 75 21.46 5.11 11.20
C LEU A 75 21.18 3.60 11.14
N ILE A 76 21.57 2.93 10.05
CA ILE A 76 21.23 1.52 9.77
C ILE A 76 22.46 0.63 9.80
N VAL A 77 23.54 1.03 9.08
CA VAL A 77 24.76 0.23 9.00
C VAL A 77 25.44 0.16 10.35
N GLY A 78 25.83 -1.06 10.73
CA GLY A 78 26.45 -1.37 12.03
C GLY A 78 25.47 -1.89 13.08
N ARG A 79 24.15 -1.72 12.89
CA ARG A 79 23.13 -2.34 13.77
C ARG A 79 23.11 -3.85 13.59
N THR A 80 22.75 -4.58 14.64
CA THR A 80 22.45 -6.01 14.53
C THR A 80 20.96 -6.23 14.34
N LEU A 81 20.63 -7.27 13.59
CA LEU A 81 19.23 -7.65 13.34
C LEU A 81 18.51 -7.98 14.65
N GLU A 82 19.19 -8.70 15.54
CA GLU A 82 18.64 -9.14 16.83
C GLU A 82 18.30 -7.97 17.78
N GLU A 83 19.15 -6.94 17.81
CA GLU A 83 18.85 -5.70 18.57
C GLU A 83 17.65 -4.97 17.97
N THR A 84 17.62 -4.85 16.65
CA THR A 84 16.56 -4.18 15.91
C THR A 84 15.22 -4.91 16.08
N ALA A 85 15.20 -6.23 15.89
CA ALA A 85 14.00 -7.06 16.00
C ALA A 85 13.42 -7.11 17.43
N ARG A 86 14.27 -6.95 18.47
CA ARG A 86 13.84 -6.94 19.86
C ARG A 86 12.87 -5.79 20.18
N ASP A 87 13.05 -4.63 19.53
CA ASP A 87 12.17 -3.46 19.65
C ASP A 87 12.13 -2.67 18.34
N MET A 88 11.34 -3.16 17.41
CA MET A 88 11.13 -2.52 16.11
C MET A 88 10.50 -1.13 16.24
N GLY A 89 9.72 -0.89 17.29
CA GLY A 89 9.18 0.44 17.57
C GLY A 89 10.28 1.44 17.99
N ALA A 90 11.25 1.02 18.81
CA ALA A 90 12.41 1.85 19.13
C ALA A 90 13.25 2.12 17.90
N PHE A 91 13.56 1.10 17.10
CA PHE A 91 14.25 1.26 15.83
C PHE A 91 13.56 2.29 14.93
N TRP A 92 12.25 2.19 14.75
CA TRP A 92 11.48 3.12 13.96
C TRP A 92 11.54 4.56 14.51
N ARG A 93 11.43 4.72 15.83
CA ARG A 93 11.55 6.03 16.49
C ARG A 93 12.94 6.63 16.33
N ASP A 94 14.00 5.82 16.39
CA ASP A 94 15.38 6.30 16.21
C ASP A 94 15.57 6.90 14.81
N ILE A 95 15.18 6.19 13.75
CA ILE A 95 15.38 6.67 12.38
C ILE A 95 14.46 7.84 12.01
N THR A 96 13.24 7.88 12.56
CA THR A 96 12.31 9.00 12.35
C THR A 96 12.54 10.15 13.32
N GLY A 97 13.32 9.94 14.37
CA GLY A 97 13.63 10.91 15.41
C GLY A 97 14.95 11.65 15.23
N ASP A 98 15.75 11.33 14.21
CA ASP A 98 17.05 11.98 13.99
C ASP A 98 16.90 13.50 13.91
N SER A 99 17.67 14.22 14.75
CA SER A 99 17.51 15.66 14.96
C SER A 99 17.84 16.49 13.73
N GLN A 100 18.72 16.02 12.86
CA GLN A 100 19.14 16.72 11.64
C GLN A 100 18.19 16.46 10.48
N LEU A 101 17.70 15.21 10.34
CA LEU A 101 16.77 14.84 9.27
C LEU A 101 15.34 15.38 9.50
N ARG A 102 14.96 15.65 10.75
CA ARG A 102 13.58 16.11 11.08
C ARG A 102 13.16 17.40 10.38
N TRP A 103 14.09 18.25 9.97
CA TRP A 103 13.76 19.48 9.25
C TRP A 103 13.25 19.22 7.82
N ILE A 104 13.81 18.21 7.14
CA ILE A 104 13.45 17.84 5.77
C ILE A 104 12.48 16.66 5.67
N GLY A 105 12.05 16.12 6.75
CA GLY A 105 11.28 14.91 7.03
C GLY A 105 11.66 14.42 8.41
N PRO A 106 11.60 13.11 8.70
CA PRO A 106 10.64 12.15 8.23
C PRO A 106 9.20 12.51 8.64
N ASP A 107 8.28 11.65 8.46
CA ASP A 107 6.83 11.75 8.55
C ASP A 107 6.18 12.38 7.30
N LYS A 108 6.94 12.78 6.29
CA LYS A 108 6.41 13.30 5.01
C LYS A 108 7.45 13.34 3.88
N GLY A 109 6.97 13.41 2.65
CA GLY A 109 7.76 13.64 1.44
C GLY A 109 8.79 12.55 1.14
N ALA A 110 9.80 12.90 0.35
CA ALA A 110 10.83 11.98 -0.12
C ALA A 110 11.58 11.28 1.03
N MET A 111 11.78 11.98 2.15
CA MET A 111 12.44 11.42 3.32
C MET A 111 11.63 10.29 3.96
N HIS A 112 10.29 10.42 4.00
CA HIS A 112 9.42 9.39 4.56
C HIS A 112 9.26 8.20 3.63
N LEU A 113 9.19 8.43 2.31
CA LEU A 113 9.25 7.38 1.30
C LEU A 113 10.53 6.53 1.44
N ALA A 114 11.68 7.19 1.57
CA ALA A 114 12.96 6.51 1.81
C ALA A 114 12.97 5.71 3.13
N THR A 115 12.38 6.29 4.19
CA THR A 115 12.22 5.60 5.47
C THR A 115 11.43 4.29 5.30
N ALA A 116 10.34 4.33 4.54
CA ALA A 116 9.55 3.13 4.25
C ALA A 116 10.37 2.04 3.55
N ALA A 117 11.12 2.39 2.50
CA ALA A 117 11.96 1.42 1.80
C ALA A 117 12.97 0.75 2.74
N VAL A 118 13.61 1.54 3.61
CA VAL A 118 14.61 1.03 4.56
C VAL A 118 13.96 0.18 5.66
N VAL A 119 12.86 0.64 6.25
CA VAL A 119 12.14 -0.11 7.30
C VAL A 119 11.62 -1.43 6.75
N ASN A 120 11.02 -1.41 5.55
CA ASN A 120 10.51 -2.62 4.90
C ASN A 120 11.65 -3.60 4.56
N ALA A 121 12.85 -3.11 4.19
CA ALA A 121 14.02 -3.97 3.99
C ALA A 121 14.48 -4.66 5.29
N VAL A 122 14.35 -3.99 6.44
CA VAL A 122 14.64 -4.60 7.75
C VAL A 122 13.59 -5.66 8.11
N TRP A 123 12.31 -5.41 7.82
CA TRP A 123 11.26 -6.42 8.01
C TRP A 123 11.44 -7.64 7.11
N ASP A 124 11.82 -7.44 5.85
CA ASP A 124 12.14 -8.53 4.92
C ASP A 124 13.31 -9.37 5.44
N LEU A 125 14.39 -8.69 5.88
CA LEU A 125 15.57 -9.34 6.45
C LEU A 125 15.22 -10.18 7.69
N TRP A 126 14.42 -9.64 8.60
CA TRP A 126 13.98 -10.34 9.81
C TRP A 126 13.11 -11.55 9.47
N ALA A 127 12.12 -11.36 8.59
CA ALA A 127 11.24 -12.45 8.17
C ALA A 127 12.02 -13.59 7.50
N LYS A 128 13.01 -13.28 6.66
CA LYS A 128 13.91 -14.27 6.06
C LYS A 128 14.76 -14.99 7.10
N ALA A 129 15.29 -14.27 8.09
CA ALA A 129 16.06 -14.87 9.19
C ALA A 129 15.23 -15.85 10.02
N GLU A 130 13.94 -15.57 10.20
CA GLU A 130 12.97 -16.44 10.92
C GLU A 130 12.36 -17.53 10.02
N GLY A 131 12.72 -17.58 8.73
CA GLY A 131 12.16 -18.54 7.77
C GLY A 131 10.67 -18.36 7.51
N LYS A 132 10.13 -17.15 7.66
CA LYS A 132 8.69 -16.85 7.56
C LYS A 132 8.40 -15.74 6.57
N PRO A 133 7.25 -15.74 5.87
CA PRO A 133 6.76 -14.52 5.23
C PRO A 133 6.39 -13.47 6.30
N VAL A 134 6.50 -12.17 5.98
CA VAL A 134 6.24 -11.07 6.92
C VAL A 134 4.87 -11.16 7.58
N TRP A 135 3.82 -11.51 6.81
CA TRP A 135 2.49 -11.67 7.42
C TRP A 135 2.47 -12.74 8.52
N LYS A 136 3.16 -13.85 8.30
CA LYS A 136 3.21 -14.96 9.27
C LYS A 136 4.07 -14.59 10.48
N LEU A 137 5.18 -13.88 10.26
CA LEU A 137 6.00 -13.34 11.34
C LEU A 137 5.16 -12.46 12.27
N LEU A 138 4.38 -11.52 11.70
CA LEU A 138 3.51 -10.61 12.46
C LEU A 138 2.34 -11.36 13.14
N VAL A 139 1.70 -12.30 12.45
CA VAL A 139 0.60 -13.09 13.01
C VAL A 139 1.07 -13.99 14.16
N ASP A 140 2.31 -14.49 14.13
CA ASP A 140 2.86 -15.31 15.22
C ASP A 140 3.24 -14.50 16.47
N MET A 141 3.36 -13.19 16.36
CA MET A 141 3.60 -12.34 17.51
C MET A 141 2.44 -12.36 18.49
N THR A 142 2.78 -12.26 19.77
CA THR A 142 1.80 -11.97 20.82
C THR A 142 1.25 -10.55 20.65
N PRO A 143 0.05 -10.26 21.16
CA PRO A 143 -0.48 -8.88 21.17
C PRO A 143 0.49 -7.83 21.73
N ALA A 144 1.25 -8.16 22.76
CA ALA A 144 2.23 -7.24 23.35
C ALA A 144 3.44 -6.99 22.43
N GLU A 145 3.87 -7.98 21.67
CA GLU A 145 4.94 -7.84 20.68
C GLU A 145 4.50 -6.97 19.51
N LEU A 146 3.28 -7.16 18.98
CA LEU A 146 2.72 -6.31 17.93
C LEU A 146 2.61 -4.85 18.40
N VAL A 147 2.11 -4.60 19.61
CA VAL A 147 2.01 -3.24 20.17
C VAL A 147 3.39 -2.59 20.29
N ARG A 148 4.44 -3.33 20.67
CA ARG A 148 5.81 -2.80 20.73
C ARG A 148 6.35 -2.37 19.35
N CYS A 149 5.84 -2.91 18.25
CA CYS A 149 6.23 -2.47 16.91
C CYS A 149 5.68 -1.08 16.55
N VAL A 150 4.69 -0.56 17.29
CA VAL A 150 3.97 0.67 16.95
C VAL A 150 4.52 1.89 17.68
N ALA A 151 4.67 3.01 16.97
CA ALA A 151 4.99 4.30 17.56
C ALA A 151 3.70 5.11 17.79
N PHE A 152 3.25 5.19 19.04
CA PHE A 152 2.00 5.87 19.41
C PHE A 152 2.11 7.39 19.53
N ARG A 153 3.31 7.95 19.34
CA ARG A 153 3.50 9.41 19.37
C ARG A 153 2.58 10.10 18.36
N TYR A 154 1.85 11.10 18.83
CA TYR A 154 0.89 11.93 18.08
C TYR A 154 -0.44 11.27 17.72
N ILE A 155 -0.71 10.04 18.20
CA ILE A 155 -1.98 9.34 17.96
C ILE A 155 -2.66 8.85 19.24
N THR A 156 -2.13 9.15 20.43
CA THR A 156 -2.67 8.67 21.71
C THR A 156 -4.05 9.23 22.04
N ASP A 157 -4.46 10.31 21.42
CA ASP A 157 -5.83 10.86 21.48
C ASP A 157 -6.83 10.09 20.57
N ALA A 158 -6.33 9.25 19.66
CA ALA A 158 -7.15 8.37 18.83
C ALA A 158 -7.08 6.91 19.29
N ILE A 159 -5.87 6.42 19.64
CA ILE A 159 -5.66 5.06 20.15
C ILE A 159 -4.49 5.03 21.11
N THR A 160 -4.70 4.47 22.32
CA THR A 160 -3.64 4.22 23.30
C THR A 160 -3.02 2.84 23.10
N PRO A 161 -1.80 2.58 23.65
CA PRO A 161 -1.22 1.24 23.66
C PRO A 161 -2.12 0.18 24.30
N ASP A 162 -2.82 0.54 25.39
CA ASP A 162 -3.71 -0.39 26.10
C ASP A 162 -4.94 -0.75 25.25
N GLU A 163 -5.55 0.21 24.58
CA GLU A 163 -6.66 -0.05 23.66
C GLU A 163 -6.23 -0.91 22.47
N ALA A 164 -5.04 -0.66 21.90
CA ALA A 164 -4.45 -1.49 20.84
C ALA A 164 -4.24 -2.93 21.33
N LEU A 165 -3.72 -3.10 22.55
CA LEU A 165 -3.52 -4.40 23.17
C LEU A 165 -4.85 -5.13 23.38
N GLU A 166 -5.90 -4.44 23.81
CA GLU A 166 -7.23 -5.00 23.98
C GLU A 166 -7.84 -5.48 22.65
N ILE A 167 -7.74 -4.67 21.57
CA ILE A 167 -8.19 -5.05 20.23
C ILE A 167 -7.55 -6.37 19.81
N LEU A 168 -6.23 -6.48 19.94
CA LEU A 168 -5.48 -7.67 19.52
C LEU A 168 -5.82 -8.88 20.41
N ARG A 169 -5.91 -8.72 21.74
CA ARG A 169 -6.26 -9.80 22.68
C ARG A 169 -7.64 -10.40 22.41
N ARG A 170 -8.61 -9.56 22.07
CA ARG A 170 -9.97 -10.02 21.75
C ARG A 170 -10.00 -11.01 20.59
N LEU A 171 -9.09 -10.88 19.63
CA LEU A 171 -9.02 -11.72 18.42
C LEU A 171 -8.09 -12.93 18.55
N GLU A 172 -7.28 -12.99 19.60
CA GLU A 172 -6.30 -14.06 19.81
C GLU A 172 -6.93 -15.48 19.83
N PRO A 173 -8.08 -15.74 20.50
CA PRO A 173 -8.65 -17.07 20.60
C PRO A 173 -8.99 -17.72 19.24
N THR A 174 -9.41 -16.92 18.24
CA THR A 174 -9.85 -17.41 16.92
C THR A 174 -8.83 -17.10 15.80
N LYS A 175 -7.66 -16.61 16.15
CA LYS A 175 -6.60 -16.23 15.19
C LYS A 175 -6.19 -17.39 14.26
N ARG A 176 -6.06 -18.60 14.79
CA ARG A 176 -5.70 -19.81 14.02
C ARG A 176 -6.77 -20.19 13.01
N GLU A 177 -8.03 -20.01 13.34
CA GLU A 177 -9.15 -20.30 12.44
C GLU A 177 -9.14 -19.37 11.23
N ARG A 178 -8.93 -18.06 11.47
CA ARG A 178 -8.80 -17.05 10.39
C ARG A 178 -7.55 -17.29 9.53
N GLU A 179 -6.43 -17.68 10.13
CA GLU A 179 -5.24 -18.07 9.38
C GLU A 179 -5.54 -19.28 8.46
N ALA A 180 -6.16 -20.31 8.98
CA ALA A 180 -6.54 -21.50 8.21
C ALA A 180 -7.52 -21.17 7.08
N GLU A 181 -8.46 -20.24 7.33
CA GLU A 181 -9.37 -19.74 6.31
C GLU A 181 -8.60 -19.04 5.19
N MET A 182 -7.71 -18.10 5.50
CA MET A 182 -6.92 -17.37 4.48
C MET A 182 -6.05 -18.30 3.65
N ARG A 183 -5.42 -19.29 4.26
CA ARG A 183 -4.62 -20.31 3.55
C ARG A 183 -5.47 -21.10 2.55
N ARG A 184 -6.74 -21.36 2.86
CA ARG A 184 -7.66 -22.11 2.00
C ARG A 184 -8.29 -21.24 0.93
N THR A 185 -8.75 -20.04 1.28
CA THR A 185 -9.61 -19.21 0.42
C THR A 185 -8.92 -18.00 -0.19
N GLY A 186 -7.80 -17.55 0.36
CA GLY A 186 -7.15 -16.31 0.01
C GLY A 186 -7.93 -15.05 0.48
N PHE A 187 -7.34 -13.86 0.28
CA PHE A 187 -7.94 -12.57 0.64
C PHE A 187 -8.70 -11.97 -0.57
N PRO A 188 -9.92 -11.43 -0.41
CA PRO A 188 -10.69 -10.85 -1.51
C PRO A 188 -9.97 -9.67 -2.17
N ALA A 189 -10.10 -9.56 -3.50
CA ALA A 189 -9.44 -8.52 -4.27
C ALA A 189 -10.37 -7.83 -5.26
N TYR A 190 -9.94 -6.65 -5.73
CA TYR A 190 -10.54 -5.94 -6.86
C TYR A 190 -9.50 -5.62 -7.92
N THR A 191 -9.94 -5.41 -9.17
CA THR A 191 -9.04 -5.04 -10.26
C THR A 191 -9.25 -3.59 -10.70
N THR A 192 -8.14 -2.89 -10.98
CA THR A 192 -8.11 -1.54 -11.56
C THR A 192 -7.78 -1.57 -13.05
N SER A 193 -7.19 -2.66 -13.54
CA SER A 193 -6.63 -2.77 -14.90
C SER A 193 -7.63 -2.50 -16.03
N ALA A 194 -8.93 -2.73 -15.79
CA ALA A 194 -9.98 -2.47 -16.77
C ALA A 194 -10.32 -0.98 -16.93
N GLY A 195 -9.98 -0.13 -15.97
CA GLY A 195 -10.53 1.22 -15.84
C GLY A 195 -9.57 2.39 -16.03
N TRP A 196 -8.35 2.19 -16.54
CA TRP A 196 -7.39 3.29 -16.78
C TRP A 196 -7.94 4.35 -17.75
N LEU A 197 -7.47 5.60 -17.62
CA LEU A 197 -7.81 6.67 -18.55
C LEU A 197 -7.10 6.51 -19.90
N GLY A 198 -7.74 7.00 -20.96
CA GLY A 198 -7.20 6.96 -22.32
C GLY A 198 -7.52 5.68 -23.11
N TYR A 199 -8.20 4.71 -22.51
CA TYR A 199 -8.66 3.52 -23.25
C TYR A 199 -9.87 3.83 -24.12
N SER A 200 -9.94 3.19 -25.33
CA SER A 200 -11.12 3.23 -26.19
C SER A 200 -12.29 2.49 -25.54
N ASP A 201 -13.51 2.78 -26.02
CA ASP A 201 -14.73 2.10 -25.54
C ASP A 201 -14.68 0.60 -25.74
N GLU A 202 -14.11 0.16 -26.88
CA GLU A 202 -13.95 -1.26 -27.20
C GLU A 202 -12.98 -1.92 -26.20
N LYS A 203 -11.86 -1.27 -25.89
CA LYS A 203 -10.88 -1.79 -24.91
C LYS A 203 -11.48 -1.84 -23.52
N LEU A 204 -12.15 -0.77 -23.06
CA LEU A 204 -12.83 -0.75 -21.76
C LEU A 204 -13.87 -1.88 -21.65
N ARG A 205 -14.70 -2.05 -22.69
CA ARG A 205 -15.73 -3.10 -22.75
C ARG A 205 -15.12 -4.50 -22.74
N ALA A 206 -14.02 -4.71 -23.47
CA ALA A 206 -13.32 -5.99 -23.51
C ALA A 206 -12.70 -6.34 -22.15
N LEU A 207 -12.00 -5.40 -21.52
CA LEU A 207 -11.38 -5.61 -20.20
C LEU A 207 -12.41 -5.82 -19.08
N CYS A 208 -13.55 -5.10 -19.11
CA CYS A 208 -14.64 -5.36 -18.18
C CYS A 208 -15.23 -6.78 -18.36
N ARG A 209 -15.40 -7.26 -19.62
CA ARG A 209 -15.83 -8.64 -19.88
C ARG A 209 -14.83 -9.66 -19.37
N GLU A 210 -13.55 -9.40 -19.57
CA GLU A 210 -12.48 -10.25 -19.07
C GLU A 210 -12.52 -10.34 -17.54
N ALA A 211 -12.66 -9.20 -16.85
CA ALA A 211 -12.82 -9.17 -15.40
C ALA A 211 -14.04 -10.00 -14.95
N VAL A 212 -15.18 -9.91 -15.63
CA VAL A 212 -16.36 -10.74 -15.37
C VAL A 212 -16.05 -12.23 -15.53
N ASN A 213 -15.37 -12.62 -16.63
CA ASN A 213 -15.03 -14.01 -16.93
C ASN A 213 -14.03 -14.60 -15.93
N GLN A 214 -13.12 -13.77 -15.42
CA GLN A 214 -12.14 -14.16 -14.38
C GLN A 214 -12.75 -14.20 -12.96
N GLY A 215 -14.04 -13.84 -12.82
CA GLY A 215 -14.75 -13.91 -11.55
C GLY A 215 -14.52 -12.72 -10.61
N TRP A 216 -14.02 -11.60 -11.10
CA TRP A 216 -13.89 -10.39 -10.30
C TRP A 216 -15.26 -9.86 -9.87
N THR A 217 -15.39 -9.58 -8.58
CA THR A 217 -16.61 -9.05 -7.97
C THR A 217 -16.59 -7.52 -7.84
N HIS A 218 -15.41 -6.94 -7.90
CA HIS A 218 -15.16 -5.51 -7.74
C HIS A 218 -14.23 -5.02 -8.84
N VAL A 219 -14.58 -3.89 -9.47
CA VAL A 219 -13.79 -3.27 -10.55
C VAL A 219 -13.69 -1.78 -10.27
N LYS A 220 -12.48 -1.21 -10.34
CA LYS A 220 -12.23 0.22 -10.17
C LYS A 220 -12.05 0.89 -11.53
N MET A 221 -12.59 2.08 -11.69
CA MET A 221 -12.48 2.93 -12.88
C MET A 221 -11.92 4.30 -12.48
N LYS A 222 -10.93 4.78 -13.23
CA LYS A 222 -10.40 6.14 -13.11
C LYS A 222 -11.37 7.14 -13.71
N VAL A 223 -11.62 8.24 -13.02
CA VAL A 223 -12.50 9.36 -13.41
C VAL A 223 -11.79 10.69 -13.16
N GLY A 224 -12.41 11.81 -13.50
CA GLY A 224 -11.99 13.14 -13.08
C GLY A 224 -11.40 14.02 -14.16
N ARG A 225 -11.07 13.48 -15.35
CA ARG A 225 -10.55 14.30 -16.46
C ARG A 225 -11.64 15.08 -17.19
N ASP A 226 -12.78 14.45 -17.43
CA ASP A 226 -13.94 15.03 -18.10
C ASP A 226 -15.19 14.28 -17.61
N ILE A 227 -16.09 14.98 -16.96
CA ILE A 227 -17.26 14.34 -16.32
C ILE A 227 -18.23 13.73 -17.33
N ASP A 228 -18.36 14.28 -18.54
CA ASP A 228 -19.26 13.72 -19.57
C ASP A 228 -18.65 12.44 -20.17
N ASP A 229 -17.33 12.40 -20.34
CA ASP A 229 -16.58 11.18 -20.68
C ASP A 229 -16.67 10.14 -19.56
N ASP A 230 -16.50 10.55 -18.31
CA ASP A 230 -16.63 9.66 -17.14
C ASP A 230 -18.03 9.03 -17.06
N MET A 231 -19.10 9.80 -17.27
CA MET A 231 -20.47 9.32 -17.35
C MET A 231 -20.66 8.28 -18.47
N ARG A 232 -20.08 8.55 -19.66
CA ARG A 232 -20.12 7.63 -20.80
C ARG A 232 -19.39 6.32 -20.50
N ARG A 233 -18.18 6.41 -19.95
CA ARG A 233 -17.36 5.26 -19.56
C ARG A 233 -17.99 4.45 -18.44
N ALA A 234 -18.56 5.12 -17.44
CA ALA A 234 -19.28 4.46 -16.34
C ALA A 234 -20.50 3.68 -16.84
N ARG A 235 -21.22 4.21 -17.82
CA ARG A 235 -22.34 3.51 -18.47
C ARG A 235 -21.86 2.24 -19.16
N ILE A 236 -20.77 2.30 -19.93
CA ILE A 236 -20.17 1.13 -20.58
C ILE A 236 -19.74 0.08 -19.56
N ALA A 237 -19.04 0.50 -18.51
CA ALA A 237 -18.61 -0.41 -17.46
C ALA A 237 -19.82 -1.07 -16.77
N ARG A 238 -20.83 -0.29 -16.40
CA ARG A 238 -22.02 -0.79 -15.71
C ARG A 238 -22.87 -1.74 -16.57
N GLU A 239 -22.97 -1.48 -17.89
CA GLU A 239 -23.63 -2.38 -18.83
C GLU A 239 -22.99 -3.78 -18.86
N VAL A 240 -21.65 -3.85 -18.76
CA VAL A 240 -20.92 -5.12 -18.79
C VAL A 240 -20.88 -5.80 -17.44
N LEU A 241 -20.64 -5.04 -16.37
CA LEU A 241 -20.48 -5.57 -15.02
C LEU A 241 -21.81 -6.04 -14.39
N GLY A 242 -22.94 -5.48 -14.85
CA GLY A 242 -24.23 -5.69 -14.16
C GLY A 242 -24.30 -4.93 -12.84
N ARG A 243 -25.41 -5.08 -12.09
CA ARG A 243 -25.59 -4.45 -10.78
C ARG A 243 -25.08 -5.28 -9.62
N GLU A 244 -24.84 -6.56 -9.83
CA GLU A 244 -24.34 -7.49 -8.82
C GLU A 244 -22.86 -7.30 -8.51
N ARG A 245 -22.08 -6.68 -9.41
CA ARG A 245 -20.66 -6.34 -9.18
C ARG A 245 -20.50 -4.91 -8.71
N ARG A 246 -19.54 -4.69 -7.85
CA ARG A 246 -19.23 -3.37 -7.32
C ARG A 246 -18.36 -2.60 -8.33
N LEU A 247 -18.77 -1.38 -8.64
CA LEU A 247 -18.00 -0.43 -9.43
C LEU A 247 -17.45 0.63 -8.47
N MET A 248 -16.15 0.78 -8.44
CA MET A 248 -15.45 1.81 -7.68
C MET A 248 -14.98 2.90 -8.61
N MET A 249 -14.92 4.13 -8.15
CA MET A 249 -14.48 5.28 -8.94
C MET A 249 -13.39 6.03 -8.20
N ASP A 250 -12.33 6.42 -8.93
CA ASP A 250 -11.14 7.05 -8.39
C ASP A 250 -10.82 8.31 -9.21
N ALA A 251 -10.88 9.46 -8.53
CA ALA A 251 -10.64 10.77 -9.12
C ALA A 251 -9.19 11.26 -8.98
N ASN A 252 -8.33 10.53 -8.29
CA ASN A 252 -6.92 10.88 -8.10
C ASN A 252 -6.69 12.36 -7.75
N GLN A 253 -7.49 12.90 -6.81
CA GLN A 253 -7.33 14.23 -6.19
C GLN A 253 -7.59 15.43 -7.13
N VAL A 254 -8.16 15.21 -8.30
CA VAL A 254 -8.22 16.24 -9.35
C VAL A 254 -9.24 17.35 -9.05
N TRP A 255 -10.24 17.10 -8.19
CA TRP A 255 -11.34 18.03 -7.96
C TRP A 255 -11.15 18.90 -6.72
N ASP A 256 -11.66 20.12 -6.80
CA ASP A 256 -11.99 20.90 -5.61
C ASP A 256 -13.22 20.32 -4.91
N VAL A 257 -13.44 20.66 -3.63
CA VAL A 257 -14.53 20.11 -2.80
C VAL A 257 -15.92 20.25 -3.47
N GLY A 258 -16.20 21.42 -4.05
CA GLY A 258 -17.46 21.68 -4.73
C GLY A 258 -17.66 20.83 -5.98
N GLU A 259 -16.63 20.68 -6.78
CA GLU A 259 -16.61 19.84 -7.98
C GLU A 259 -16.75 18.34 -7.61
N ALA A 260 -16.02 17.89 -6.59
CA ALA A 260 -16.11 16.52 -6.09
C ALA A 260 -17.55 16.15 -5.69
N ILE A 261 -18.24 17.04 -4.98
CA ILE A 261 -19.64 16.84 -4.60
C ILE A 261 -20.56 16.82 -5.84
N ALA A 262 -20.40 17.77 -6.75
CA ALA A 262 -21.25 17.89 -7.94
C ALA A 262 -21.04 16.69 -8.88
N ASN A 263 -19.80 16.33 -9.18
CA ASN A 263 -19.46 15.25 -10.09
C ASN A 263 -19.82 13.89 -9.53
N THR A 264 -19.58 13.63 -8.22
CA THR A 264 -20.01 12.39 -7.58
C THR A 264 -21.52 12.23 -7.62
N LYS A 265 -22.32 13.30 -7.41
CA LYS A 265 -23.78 13.26 -7.53
C LYS A 265 -24.24 12.92 -8.95
N ARG A 266 -23.53 13.36 -9.99
CA ARG A 266 -23.81 12.95 -11.37
C ARG A 266 -23.51 11.47 -11.58
N LEU A 267 -22.39 10.98 -11.05
CA LEU A 267 -21.96 9.59 -11.16
C LEU A 267 -22.78 8.63 -10.29
N ALA A 268 -23.60 9.13 -9.36
CA ALA A 268 -24.40 8.33 -8.45
C ALA A 268 -25.42 7.39 -9.17
N GLU A 269 -25.87 7.73 -10.40
CA GLU A 269 -26.75 6.86 -11.20
C GLU A 269 -26.12 5.48 -11.49
N PHE A 270 -24.78 5.38 -11.46
CA PHE A 270 -24.04 4.14 -11.68
C PHE A 270 -23.77 3.36 -10.40
N ASP A 271 -24.30 3.78 -9.26
CA ASP A 271 -24.16 3.12 -7.96
C ASP A 271 -22.71 2.81 -7.61
N PRO A 272 -21.84 3.84 -7.49
CA PRO A 272 -20.45 3.62 -7.13
C PRO A 272 -20.33 3.11 -5.70
N TYR A 273 -19.53 2.06 -5.51
CA TYR A 273 -19.26 1.45 -4.19
C TYR A 273 -18.52 2.41 -3.26
N TRP A 274 -17.55 3.17 -3.85
CA TRP A 274 -16.90 4.31 -3.23
C TRP A 274 -16.51 5.36 -4.27
N MET A 275 -16.24 6.56 -3.78
CA MET A 275 -15.50 7.61 -4.49
C MET A 275 -14.13 7.75 -3.82
N GLU A 276 -13.08 7.42 -4.57
CA GLU A 276 -11.69 7.41 -4.12
C GLU A 276 -11.02 8.73 -4.45
N GLU A 277 -10.22 9.23 -3.50
CA GLU A 277 -9.42 10.46 -3.62
C GLU A 277 -10.14 11.62 -4.31
N PRO A 278 -11.32 12.03 -3.82
CA PRO A 278 -12.12 13.06 -4.51
C PRO A 278 -11.46 14.44 -4.53
N THR A 279 -10.55 14.73 -3.58
CA THR A 279 -9.85 16.01 -3.46
C THR A 279 -8.45 15.80 -2.84
N SER A 280 -7.72 16.90 -2.58
CA SER A 280 -6.37 16.85 -1.99
C SER A 280 -6.27 15.94 -0.77
N PRO A 281 -5.27 15.04 -0.69
CA PRO A 281 -5.09 14.14 0.45
C PRO A 281 -4.83 14.86 1.77
N ASP A 282 -4.41 16.13 1.73
CA ASP A 282 -4.16 16.94 2.91
C ASP A 282 -5.42 17.69 3.40
N ASP A 283 -6.51 17.69 2.61
CA ASP A 283 -7.75 18.38 2.97
C ASP A 283 -8.74 17.46 3.73
N VAL A 284 -8.44 17.25 5.01
CA VAL A 284 -9.28 16.42 5.91
C VAL A 284 -10.70 16.97 6.04
N LEU A 285 -10.84 18.29 6.16
CA LEU A 285 -12.15 18.93 6.30
C LEU A 285 -12.95 18.88 4.99
N GLY A 286 -12.28 19.05 3.85
CA GLY A 286 -12.88 18.85 2.53
C GLY A 286 -13.40 17.43 2.34
N HIS A 287 -12.61 16.40 2.69
CA HIS A 287 -13.07 15.01 2.66
C HIS A 287 -14.29 14.80 3.56
N ALA A 288 -14.33 15.37 4.76
CA ALA A 288 -15.47 15.26 5.65
C ALA A 288 -16.74 15.95 5.06
N ALA A 289 -16.57 17.10 4.43
CA ALA A 289 -17.66 17.81 3.75
C ALA A 289 -18.19 16.99 2.55
N ILE A 290 -17.30 16.44 1.73
CA ILE A 290 -17.65 15.57 0.61
C ILE A 290 -18.40 14.33 1.12
N ALA A 291 -17.83 13.59 2.09
CA ALA A 291 -18.44 12.38 2.64
C ALA A 291 -19.87 12.60 3.14
N LYS A 292 -20.11 13.74 3.80
CA LYS A 292 -21.45 14.14 4.26
C LYS A 292 -22.40 14.41 3.09
N ALA A 293 -21.90 15.07 2.02
CA ALA A 293 -22.74 15.57 0.92
C ALA A 293 -23.10 14.50 -0.11
N ILE A 294 -22.29 13.44 -0.24
CA ILE A 294 -22.46 12.36 -1.22
C ILE A 294 -23.07 11.08 -0.63
N ALA A 295 -23.36 11.06 0.67
CA ALA A 295 -23.96 9.89 1.30
C ALA A 295 -25.22 9.43 0.53
N PRO A 296 -25.42 8.11 0.31
CA PRO A 296 -24.75 6.98 0.96
C PRO A 296 -23.44 6.50 0.30
N ILE A 297 -22.97 7.14 -0.77
CA ILE A 297 -21.67 6.81 -1.38
C ILE A 297 -20.57 7.14 -0.36
N ARG A 298 -19.68 6.18 -0.11
CA ARG A 298 -18.59 6.35 0.85
C ARG A 298 -17.34 6.91 0.17
N VAL A 299 -16.58 7.72 0.89
CA VAL A 299 -15.28 8.20 0.47
C VAL A 299 -14.20 7.17 0.83
N ALA A 300 -13.30 6.91 -0.10
CA ALA A 300 -12.09 6.13 0.10
C ALA A 300 -10.87 7.03 -0.13
N THR A 301 -9.87 6.99 0.75
CA THR A 301 -8.59 7.67 0.53
C THR A 301 -7.49 7.12 1.42
N GLY A 302 -6.24 7.40 1.06
CA GLY A 302 -5.08 7.05 1.88
C GLY A 302 -3.78 6.81 1.14
N GLU A 303 -3.79 6.51 -0.15
CA GLU A 303 -2.57 6.21 -0.92
C GLU A 303 -1.56 7.37 -0.95
N HIS A 304 -2.04 8.60 -0.87
CA HIS A 304 -1.21 9.81 -0.76
C HIS A 304 -1.13 10.36 0.66
N CYS A 305 -1.80 9.78 1.64
CA CYS A 305 -1.72 10.20 3.03
C CYS A 305 -0.34 9.87 3.61
N GLN A 306 0.38 10.89 4.02
CA GLN A 306 1.81 10.82 4.27
C GLN A 306 2.18 10.08 5.55
N ASN A 307 1.32 10.10 6.58
CA ASN A 307 1.64 9.54 7.89
C ASN A 307 0.38 9.20 8.69
N ARG A 308 0.58 8.50 9.82
CA ARG A 308 -0.48 8.08 10.74
C ARG A 308 -1.32 9.23 11.31
N VAL A 309 -0.78 10.46 11.36
CA VAL A 309 -1.52 11.62 11.91
C VAL A 309 -2.63 12.07 10.96
N ILE A 310 -2.38 12.05 9.65
CA ILE A 310 -3.42 12.32 8.64
C ILE A 310 -4.53 11.29 8.74
N PHE A 311 -4.21 10.01 8.82
CA PHE A 311 -5.22 8.94 9.03
C PHE A 311 -6.00 9.13 10.32
N LYS A 312 -5.34 9.49 11.42
CA LYS A 312 -6.02 9.86 12.67
C LYS A 312 -7.07 10.93 12.44
N GLN A 313 -6.69 12.01 11.77
CA GLN A 313 -7.59 13.14 11.52
C GLN A 313 -8.76 12.75 10.61
N LEU A 314 -8.52 11.99 9.54
CA LEU A 314 -9.57 11.49 8.65
C LEU A 314 -10.59 10.63 9.40
N LEU A 315 -10.12 9.73 10.26
CA LEU A 315 -10.98 8.86 11.08
C LEU A 315 -11.77 9.66 12.12
N GLN A 316 -11.14 10.58 12.85
CA GLN A 316 -11.79 11.42 13.85
C GLN A 316 -12.83 12.35 13.23
N ALA A 317 -12.55 12.90 12.04
CA ALA A 317 -13.48 13.75 11.28
C ALA A 317 -14.61 12.97 10.58
N LYS A 318 -14.61 11.62 10.62
CA LYS A 318 -15.52 10.75 9.86
C LYS A 318 -15.50 11.07 8.36
N ALA A 319 -14.31 11.39 7.87
CA ALA A 319 -14.09 11.85 6.50
C ALA A 319 -14.02 10.69 5.49
N ILE A 320 -13.82 9.47 5.96
CA ILE A 320 -13.65 8.27 5.13
C ILE A 320 -14.53 7.12 5.60
N GLY A 321 -15.05 6.36 4.65
CA GLY A 321 -15.73 5.10 4.87
C GLY A 321 -14.90 3.88 4.51
N PHE A 322 -13.75 4.10 3.83
CA PHE A 322 -12.72 3.10 3.53
C PHE A 322 -11.34 3.72 3.73
N CYS A 323 -10.47 2.99 4.40
CA CYS A 323 -9.08 3.40 4.67
C CYS A 323 -8.14 2.71 3.69
N GLN A 324 -7.45 3.49 2.84
CA GLN A 324 -6.58 2.96 1.79
C GLN A 324 -5.11 3.21 2.12
N VAL A 325 -4.56 2.44 3.07
CA VAL A 325 -3.13 2.51 3.38
C VAL A 325 -2.28 2.12 2.18
N ASP A 326 -1.14 2.79 2.02
CA ASP A 326 -0.08 2.37 1.11
C ASP A 326 1.11 1.85 1.91
N ALA A 327 1.67 0.69 1.51
CA ALA A 327 2.70 -0.02 2.26
C ALA A 327 4.05 0.69 2.30
N CYS A 328 4.29 1.65 1.42
CA CYS A 328 5.54 2.36 1.30
C CYS A 328 5.41 3.89 1.19
N ARG A 329 4.18 4.43 1.22
CA ARG A 329 3.92 5.85 1.48
C ARG A 329 4.06 6.15 2.96
N LEU A 330 3.49 5.29 3.80
CA LEU A 330 3.73 5.29 5.24
C LEU A 330 5.13 4.78 5.57
N GLY A 331 5.67 5.09 6.73
CA GLY A 331 7.02 4.74 7.17
C GLY A 331 7.25 3.24 7.41
N GLY A 332 6.73 2.39 6.53
CA GLY A 332 6.86 0.93 6.57
C GLY A 332 5.87 0.25 7.52
N VAL A 333 6.06 -1.06 7.75
CA VAL A 333 5.16 -1.93 8.52
C VAL A 333 4.76 -1.34 9.87
N ASN A 334 5.68 -0.70 10.58
CA ASN A 334 5.43 -0.12 11.90
C ASN A 334 4.32 0.94 11.88
N GLU A 335 4.34 1.82 10.90
CA GLU A 335 3.34 2.87 10.78
C GLU A 335 2.03 2.36 10.19
N VAL A 336 2.10 1.39 9.26
CA VAL A 336 0.93 0.70 8.75
C VAL A 336 0.16 0.02 9.90
N LEU A 337 0.83 -0.69 10.81
CA LEU A 337 0.20 -1.30 11.98
C LEU A 337 -0.54 -0.26 12.85
N ALA A 338 0.01 0.94 13.01
CA ALA A 338 -0.67 2.02 13.73
C ALA A 338 -2.00 2.40 13.07
N VAL A 339 -2.01 2.50 11.73
CA VAL A 339 -3.22 2.85 10.98
C VAL A 339 -4.24 1.71 11.00
N LEU A 340 -3.82 0.44 10.85
CA LEU A 340 -4.72 -0.72 10.97
C LEU A 340 -5.44 -0.74 12.32
N LEU A 341 -4.71 -0.51 13.42
CA LEU A 341 -5.25 -0.48 14.77
C LEU A 341 -6.24 0.68 14.97
N MET A 342 -5.92 1.89 14.46
CA MET A 342 -6.85 3.01 14.49
C MET A 342 -8.11 2.72 13.66
N ALA A 343 -7.96 2.22 12.43
CA ALA A 343 -9.08 1.89 11.57
C ALA A 343 -10.00 0.84 12.23
N ALA A 344 -9.43 -0.18 12.88
CA ALA A 344 -10.19 -1.18 13.64
C ALA A 344 -10.97 -0.54 14.81
N LYS A 345 -10.34 0.38 15.56
CA LYS A 345 -11.01 1.10 16.66
C LYS A 345 -12.18 1.94 16.16
N PHE A 346 -12.03 2.62 15.03
CA PHE A 346 -13.06 3.47 14.45
C PHE A 346 -14.08 2.70 13.60
N GLY A 347 -13.93 1.39 13.43
CA GLY A 347 -14.84 0.55 12.64
C GLY A 347 -14.79 0.83 11.13
N VAL A 348 -13.68 1.35 10.61
CA VAL A 348 -13.50 1.65 9.19
C VAL A 348 -12.73 0.51 8.53
N PRO A 349 -13.28 -0.13 7.47
CA PRO A 349 -12.59 -1.18 6.75
C PRO A 349 -11.34 -0.67 6.04
N VAL A 350 -10.29 -1.51 6.02
CA VAL A 350 -9.03 -1.21 5.33
C VAL A 350 -9.00 -1.93 3.99
N CYS A 351 -8.78 -1.17 2.92
CA CYS A 351 -8.67 -1.64 1.53
C CYS A 351 -7.38 -1.05 0.94
N PRO A 352 -6.21 -1.67 1.14
CA PRO A 352 -4.92 -1.11 0.77
C PRO A 352 -4.79 -0.78 -0.71
N HIS A 353 -4.12 0.33 -1.01
CA HIS A 353 -3.69 0.71 -2.36
C HIS A 353 -2.55 -0.19 -2.84
N ALA A 354 -2.60 -0.61 -4.11
CA ALA A 354 -1.55 -1.40 -4.74
C ALA A 354 -1.29 -1.05 -6.22
N GLY A 355 -1.75 0.10 -6.68
CA GLY A 355 -1.56 0.58 -8.06
C GLY A 355 -0.14 1.00 -8.39
N GLY A 356 0.87 0.13 -8.18
CA GLY A 356 2.27 0.46 -8.44
C GLY A 356 3.18 -0.77 -8.42
N VAL A 357 4.43 -0.61 -8.85
CA VAL A 357 5.41 -1.71 -8.85
C VAL A 357 5.71 -2.18 -7.44
N GLY A 358 5.56 -3.49 -7.18
CA GLY A 358 5.83 -4.13 -5.89
C GLY A 358 4.79 -3.86 -4.80
N LEU A 359 3.77 -3.05 -5.06
CA LEU A 359 2.75 -2.75 -4.07
C LEU A 359 1.82 -3.94 -3.81
N CYS A 360 1.42 -4.67 -4.84
CA CYS A 360 0.65 -5.91 -4.68
C CYS A 360 1.40 -6.93 -3.81
N GLU A 361 2.72 -7.05 -4.00
CA GLU A 361 3.61 -7.91 -3.23
C GLU A 361 3.63 -7.52 -1.75
N TYR A 362 3.63 -6.22 -1.43
CA TYR A 362 3.57 -5.74 -0.05
C TYR A 362 2.19 -5.92 0.61
N VAL A 363 1.15 -5.43 -0.05
CA VAL A 363 -0.15 -5.27 0.61
C VAL A 363 -0.87 -6.59 0.90
N GLN A 364 -0.53 -7.68 0.18
CA GLN A 364 -1.04 -9.01 0.51
C GLN A 364 -0.67 -9.42 1.96
N HIS A 365 0.55 -9.09 2.41
CA HIS A 365 0.98 -9.36 3.78
C HIS A 365 0.20 -8.51 4.79
N ILE A 366 0.00 -7.23 4.51
CA ILE A 366 -0.70 -6.28 5.38
C ILE A 366 -2.17 -6.68 5.55
N SER A 367 -2.85 -7.03 4.46
CA SER A 367 -4.26 -7.42 4.49
C SER A 367 -4.49 -8.72 5.25
N LEU A 368 -3.56 -9.68 5.14
CA LEU A 368 -3.60 -10.91 5.94
C LEU A 368 -3.47 -10.60 7.44
N VAL A 369 -2.55 -9.70 7.83
CA VAL A 369 -2.38 -9.28 9.23
C VAL A 369 -3.62 -8.55 9.73
N ASP A 370 -4.19 -7.62 8.93
CA ASP A 370 -5.43 -6.93 9.29
C ASP A 370 -6.54 -7.91 9.62
N TYR A 371 -6.85 -8.84 8.71
CA TYR A 371 -7.91 -9.81 8.95
C TYR A 371 -7.62 -10.76 10.10
N ILE A 372 -6.42 -11.36 10.11
CA ILE A 372 -6.12 -12.44 11.06
C ILE A 372 -5.94 -11.93 12.48
N ALA A 373 -5.31 -10.77 12.66
CA ALA A 373 -4.87 -10.31 13.98
C ALA A 373 -5.54 -9.00 14.46
N VAL A 374 -6.03 -8.11 13.56
CA VAL A 374 -6.43 -6.75 13.92
C VAL A 374 -7.94 -6.53 13.83
N SER A 375 -8.57 -6.83 12.68
CA SER A 375 -9.99 -6.56 12.45
C SER A 375 -10.90 -7.77 12.69
N GLY A 376 -10.46 -8.95 12.32
CA GLY A 376 -11.23 -10.19 12.41
C GLY A 376 -12.43 -10.24 11.45
N SER A 377 -12.53 -9.35 10.48
CA SER A 377 -13.65 -9.23 9.55
C SER A 377 -13.18 -9.08 8.12
N LEU A 378 -13.86 -9.74 7.19
CA LEU A 378 -13.71 -9.53 5.74
C LEU A 378 -14.79 -8.61 5.16
N GLU A 379 -15.73 -8.15 6.00
CA GLU A 379 -16.79 -7.27 5.55
C GLU A 379 -16.23 -5.97 4.99
N ASP A 380 -16.63 -5.62 3.77
CA ASP A 380 -16.18 -4.43 3.04
C ASP A 380 -14.64 -4.33 2.88
N ARG A 381 -13.93 -5.44 2.93
CA ARG A 381 -12.46 -5.50 2.75
C ARG A 381 -12.09 -6.18 1.46
N VAL A 382 -11.49 -5.42 0.58
CA VAL A 382 -10.98 -5.88 -0.71
C VAL A 382 -9.63 -5.24 -0.98
N LEU A 383 -8.72 -6.00 -1.56
CA LEU A 383 -7.34 -5.62 -1.82
C LEU A 383 -7.15 -5.27 -3.29
N GLU A 384 -6.52 -4.14 -3.59
CA GLU A 384 -6.24 -3.73 -4.97
C GLU A 384 -5.32 -4.70 -5.68
N TYR A 385 -5.61 -4.96 -6.95
CA TYR A 385 -4.76 -5.72 -7.85
C TYR A 385 -4.61 -4.99 -9.18
N VAL A 386 -3.37 -4.88 -9.64
CA VAL A 386 -2.98 -4.51 -11.00
C VAL A 386 -2.26 -5.69 -11.64
N ASP A 387 -2.40 -5.89 -12.95
CA ASP A 387 -2.01 -7.13 -13.64
C ASP A 387 -0.64 -7.06 -14.34
N HIS A 388 0.25 -6.18 -13.90
CA HIS A 388 1.55 -5.97 -14.56
C HIS A 388 2.69 -5.81 -13.55
N LEU A 389 3.94 -6.00 -14.02
CA LEU A 389 5.22 -5.85 -13.31
C LEU A 389 5.52 -6.93 -12.24
N HIS A 390 4.65 -7.93 -12.07
CA HIS A 390 4.89 -9.05 -11.14
C HIS A 390 6.04 -9.94 -11.57
N GLU A 391 6.28 -10.03 -12.88
CA GLU A 391 7.35 -10.83 -13.49
C GLU A 391 8.75 -10.43 -13.05
N HIS A 392 8.90 -9.25 -12.46
CA HIS A 392 10.17 -8.74 -11.97
C HIS A 392 10.55 -9.22 -10.57
N PHE A 393 9.63 -9.85 -9.85
CA PHE A 393 9.85 -10.33 -8.47
C PHE A 393 10.17 -11.83 -8.42
N VAL A 394 10.97 -12.22 -7.43
CA VAL A 394 11.34 -13.64 -7.16
C VAL A 394 10.14 -14.41 -6.60
N ASP A 395 9.28 -13.73 -5.86
CA ASP A 395 8.07 -14.29 -5.23
C ASP A 395 6.84 -13.42 -5.56
N PRO A 396 6.36 -13.46 -6.82
CA PRO A 396 5.25 -12.64 -7.27
C PRO A 396 3.93 -13.07 -6.60
N VAL A 397 2.97 -12.14 -6.56
CA VAL A 397 1.62 -12.44 -6.06
C VAL A 397 0.94 -13.55 -6.86
N THR A 398 0.09 -14.31 -6.19
CA THR A 398 -0.72 -15.35 -6.82
C THR A 398 -2.20 -15.02 -6.64
N ILE A 399 -2.90 -14.82 -7.78
CA ILE A 399 -4.35 -14.58 -7.80
C ILE A 399 -5.09 -15.84 -8.23
N LYS A 400 -6.13 -16.21 -7.48
CA LYS A 400 -7.05 -17.29 -7.83
C LYS A 400 -8.50 -16.85 -7.59
N GLY A 401 -9.30 -16.81 -8.65
CA GLY A 401 -10.72 -16.44 -8.55
C GLY A 401 -10.95 -15.07 -7.87
N GLY A 402 -10.18 -14.03 -8.25
CA GLY A 402 -10.29 -12.70 -7.67
C GLY A 402 -9.82 -12.60 -6.21
N ARG A 403 -8.91 -13.47 -5.78
CA ARG A 403 -8.39 -13.49 -4.41
C ARG A 403 -6.87 -13.65 -4.39
N TYR A 404 -6.19 -12.93 -3.51
CA TYR A 404 -4.77 -13.10 -3.22
C TYR A 404 -4.54 -14.37 -2.39
N MET A 405 -3.75 -15.29 -2.88
CA MET A 405 -3.33 -16.45 -2.10
C MET A 405 -2.15 -16.06 -1.20
N PRO A 406 -2.15 -16.46 0.09
CA PRO A 406 -1.09 -16.09 1.02
C PRO A 406 0.29 -16.54 0.53
N PRO A 407 1.30 -15.65 0.53
CA PRO A 407 2.68 -16.03 0.20
C PRO A 407 3.22 -16.98 1.26
N VAL A 408 4.06 -17.93 0.81
CA VAL A 408 4.63 -18.98 1.67
C VAL A 408 6.15 -18.85 1.83
N LYS A 409 6.84 -18.16 0.91
CA LYS A 409 8.27 -17.98 0.99
C LYS A 409 8.64 -16.99 2.09
N PRO A 410 9.80 -17.17 2.76
CA PRO A 410 10.30 -16.19 3.73
C PRO A 410 10.55 -14.82 3.11
N GLY A 411 10.29 -13.75 3.87
CA GLY A 411 10.50 -12.38 3.43
C GLY A 411 9.20 -11.61 3.17
N TYR A 412 9.32 -10.47 2.49
CA TYR A 412 8.21 -9.56 2.22
C TYR A 412 7.74 -9.60 0.75
N SER A 413 8.11 -10.67 0.02
CA SER A 413 7.81 -10.91 -1.40
C SER A 413 8.33 -9.82 -2.36
N ILE A 414 9.27 -8.99 -1.92
CA ILE A 414 9.69 -7.75 -2.61
C ILE A 414 11.08 -7.87 -3.27
N GLU A 415 11.69 -9.03 -3.20
CA GLU A 415 12.99 -9.26 -3.83
C GLU A 415 12.84 -9.26 -5.36
N MET A 416 13.46 -8.27 -6.02
CA MET A 416 13.50 -8.19 -7.48
C MET A 416 14.56 -9.13 -8.05
N LYS A 417 14.28 -9.68 -9.21
CA LYS A 417 15.23 -10.48 -9.98
C LYS A 417 16.45 -9.63 -10.40
N ALA A 418 17.63 -10.21 -10.32
CA ALA A 418 18.87 -9.49 -10.64
C ALA A 418 18.93 -8.98 -12.09
N GLU A 419 18.35 -9.73 -13.04
CA GLU A 419 18.20 -9.30 -14.42
C GLU A 419 17.32 -8.06 -14.54
N SER A 420 16.20 -8.00 -13.83
CA SER A 420 15.29 -6.84 -13.83
C SER A 420 15.96 -5.61 -13.24
N LEU A 421 16.70 -5.74 -12.13
CA LEU A 421 17.47 -4.64 -11.55
C LEU A 421 18.51 -4.06 -12.53
N ARG A 422 19.17 -4.91 -13.34
CA ARG A 422 20.13 -4.45 -14.35
C ARG A 422 19.44 -3.81 -15.57
N GLU A 423 18.35 -4.39 -16.03
CA GLU A 423 17.64 -3.94 -17.22
C GLU A 423 16.97 -2.57 -17.00
N TYR A 424 16.34 -2.39 -15.83
CA TYR A 424 15.56 -1.20 -15.49
C TYR A 424 16.30 -0.19 -14.61
N ALA A 425 17.59 -0.40 -14.35
CA ALA A 425 18.42 0.60 -13.65
C ALA A 425 18.43 1.93 -14.41
N PHE A 426 18.07 3.03 -13.74
CA PHE A 426 18.05 4.34 -14.37
C PHE A 426 19.32 5.14 -14.01
N PRO A 427 19.96 5.85 -14.99
CA PRO A 427 19.62 5.89 -16.44
C PRO A 427 20.36 4.83 -17.27
N GLY A 428 21.17 3.96 -16.67
CA GLY A 428 22.13 3.11 -17.36
C GLY A 428 21.61 1.76 -17.86
N GLY A 429 20.41 1.34 -17.48
CA GLY A 429 19.81 0.07 -17.86
C GLY A 429 19.42 -0.03 -19.34
N ALA A 430 19.31 -1.25 -19.84
CA ALA A 430 19.01 -1.47 -21.27
C ALA A 430 17.66 -0.85 -21.69
N ALA A 431 16.67 -0.85 -20.83
CA ALA A 431 15.34 -0.27 -21.10
C ALA A 431 15.37 1.27 -21.36
N TRP A 432 16.46 1.95 -20.97
CA TRP A 432 16.61 3.40 -21.05
C TRP A 432 17.68 3.88 -22.06
N ARG A 433 18.35 2.94 -22.74
CA ARG A 433 19.41 3.24 -23.73
C ARG A 433 18.83 3.40 -25.15
N SER A 434 17.73 4.08 -25.35
CA SER A 434 17.19 4.35 -26.69
C SER A 434 17.56 5.74 -27.16
#